data_c07e716044ad511c1e20b762bd863445
#
_entry.id   c07e716044ad511c1e20b762bd863445
#
_cell.length_a   1.000
_cell.length_b   1.000
_cell.length_c   1.000
_cell.angle_alpha   90.00
_cell.angle_beta   90.00
_cell.angle_gamma   90.00
#
_symmetry.space_group_name_H-M   'P 1'
#
loop_
_entity.id
_entity.type
_entity.pdbx_description
1 polymer ?
#
loop_
_entity_poly.entity_id
_entity_poly.type
_entity_poly.pdbx_seq_one_letter_code
_entity_poly.pdbx_strand_id
1 'polypeptide(L)'
;VGKPKIIYETDIEFFQQRLLVWFRENGRSFPWRNKSATNYELIISEVFLQRTRAETVAIFLPKFLKKYASWKQLGEATEIELQELLHPIGLYNQRGSRLYKLAQELKKRKGRFPKERNQVEEIPMMGQYITIAYELFVMKKKSPLLDVNMARLLERFFGHRKTASLTHDSYLQNLAYRVVNIEKSKELNWAILDYASLVCKSQKPDCTNCLISGKCMFSSKK
;
A
#
# COMPACT_ATOMS: atom_id res chain seq x y z
N VAL A 1 -1.81 7.26 -31.77
CA VAL A 1 -1.84 7.80 -30.39
C VAL A 1 -3.24 8.28 -30.15
N GLY A 2 -4.07 7.50 -29.40
CA GLY A 2 -5.46 7.85 -29.11
C GLY A 2 -5.53 9.13 -28.26
N LYS A 3 -6.58 9.96 -28.49
CA LYS A 3 -6.85 11.15 -27.70
C LYS A 3 -6.88 10.81 -26.20
N PRO A 4 -6.31 11.65 -25.30
CA PRO A 4 -6.38 11.40 -23.87
C PRO A 4 -7.85 11.29 -23.45
N LYS A 5 -8.22 10.19 -22.76
CA LYS A 5 -9.58 10.02 -22.27
C LYS A 5 -9.84 11.07 -21.18
N ILE A 6 -10.90 11.83 -21.35
CA ILE A 6 -11.41 12.68 -20.27
C ILE A 6 -11.97 11.76 -19.18
N ILE A 7 -11.44 11.89 -17.96
CA ILE A 7 -11.92 11.18 -16.78
C ILE A 7 -12.91 12.11 -16.06
N TYR A 8 -14.18 11.73 -16.08
CA TYR A 8 -15.25 12.46 -15.41
C TYR A 8 -15.26 12.17 -13.92
N GLU A 9 -15.56 13.16 -13.10
CA GLU A 9 -15.68 12.98 -11.63
C GLU A 9 -16.78 11.96 -11.29
N THR A 10 -17.85 11.91 -12.07
CA THR A 10 -18.94 10.92 -11.92
C THR A 10 -18.46 9.46 -12.10
N ASP A 11 -17.39 9.21 -12.87
CA ASP A 11 -16.80 7.89 -13.00
C ASP A 11 -15.92 7.55 -11.78
N ILE A 12 -15.22 8.57 -11.24
CA ILE A 12 -14.45 8.42 -10.00
C ILE A 12 -15.39 8.13 -8.83
N GLU A 13 -16.46 8.90 -8.68
CA GLU A 13 -17.46 8.70 -7.62
C GLU A 13 -18.13 7.31 -7.71
N PHE A 14 -18.50 6.88 -8.90
CA PHE A 14 -19.03 5.54 -9.13
C PHE A 14 -18.02 4.46 -8.67
N PHE A 15 -16.76 4.59 -9.08
CA PHE A 15 -15.70 3.66 -8.71
C PHE A 15 -15.51 3.61 -7.18
N GLN A 16 -15.42 4.76 -6.54
CA GLN A 16 -15.25 4.89 -5.07
C GLN A 16 -16.40 4.22 -4.31
N GLN A 17 -17.65 4.56 -4.68
CA GLN A 17 -18.84 4.05 -4.01
C GLN A 17 -18.95 2.52 -4.12
N ARG A 18 -18.77 1.97 -5.33
CA ARG A 18 -18.84 0.53 -5.57
C ARG A 18 -17.78 -0.24 -4.81
N LEU A 19 -16.55 0.26 -4.78
CA LEU A 19 -15.48 -0.41 -4.04
C LEU A 19 -15.65 -0.32 -2.51
N LEU A 20 -16.12 0.80 -1.99
CA LEU A 20 -16.39 0.92 -0.55
C LEU A 20 -17.57 0.03 -0.11
N VAL A 21 -18.62 -0.11 -0.93
CA VAL A 21 -19.72 -1.04 -0.66
C VAL A 21 -19.19 -2.47 -0.63
N TRP A 22 -18.45 -2.87 -1.67
CA TRP A 22 -17.87 -4.20 -1.73
C TRP A 22 -16.94 -4.50 -0.56
N PHE A 23 -16.12 -3.53 -0.15
CA PHE A 23 -15.14 -3.71 0.92
C PHE A 23 -15.75 -3.97 2.28
N ARG A 24 -16.94 -3.42 2.58
CA ARG A 24 -17.64 -3.66 3.84
C ARG A 24 -17.96 -5.13 4.05
N GLU A 25 -18.28 -5.85 2.99
CA GLU A 25 -18.71 -7.25 3.03
C GLU A 25 -17.56 -8.23 2.76
N ASN A 26 -16.62 -7.84 1.88
CA ASN A 26 -15.62 -8.74 1.32
C ASN A 26 -14.17 -8.33 1.69
N GLY A 27 -13.97 -7.25 2.43
CA GLY A 27 -12.66 -6.76 2.80
C GLY A 27 -11.91 -7.78 3.64
N ARG A 28 -10.63 -8.01 3.31
CA ARG A 28 -9.77 -8.94 4.05
C ARG A 28 -9.43 -8.38 5.43
N SER A 29 -9.38 -9.26 6.42
CA SER A 29 -8.96 -8.91 7.77
C SER A 29 -7.47 -9.20 7.95
N PHE A 30 -6.72 -8.21 8.43
CA PHE A 30 -5.30 -8.35 8.72
C PHE A 30 -4.94 -7.64 10.04
N PRO A 31 -3.92 -8.10 10.78
CA PRO A 31 -3.55 -7.50 12.09
C PRO A 31 -3.34 -5.99 12.03
N TRP A 32 -2.67 -5.48 10.98
CA TRP A 32 -2.41 -4.05 10.79
C TRP A 32 -3.64 -3.21 10.38
N ARG A 33 -4.78 -3.84 10.13
CA ARG A 33 -6.05 -3.14 9.83
C ARG A 33 -6.94 -2.96 11.05
N ASN A 34 -6.56 -3.52 12.19
CA ASN A 34 -7.29 -3.35 13.44
C ASN A 34 -7.27 -1.88 13.85
N LYS A 35 -8.36 -1.43 14.50
CA LYS A 35 -8.47 -0.05 15.01
C LYS A 35 -7.42 0.27 16.07
N SER A 36 -6.94 -0.73 16.79
CA SER A 36 -5.91 -0.64 17.82
C SER A 36 -4.48 -0.66 17.28
N ALA A 37 -4.28 -0.90 15.96
CA ALA A 37 -2.95 -0.94 15.38
C ALA A 37 -2.24 0.41 15.54
N THR A 38 -1.06 0.37 16.13
CA THR A 38 -0.22 1.55 16.35
C THR A 38 0.43 2.02 15.04
N ASN A 39 0.90 3.28 15.02
CA ASN A 39 1.65 3.80 13.87
C ASN A 39 2.91 2.98 13.57
N TYR A 40 3.56 2.43 14.62
CA TYR A 40 4.69 1.52 14.48
C TYR A 40 4.29 0.25 13.73
N GLU A 41 3.21 -0.41 14.15
CA GLU A 41 2.71 -1.64 13.53
C GLU A 41 2.30 -1.42 12.07
N LEU A 42 1.65 -0.30 11.79
CA LEU A 42 1.26 0.08 10.42
C LEU A 42 2.48 0.22 9.50
N ILE A 43 3.52 0.94 9.93
CA ILE A 43 4.71 1.15 9.10
C ILE A 43 5.54 -0.14 8.96
N ILE A 44 5.70 -0.92 10.03
CA ILE A 44 6.41 -2.20 9.98
C ILE A 44 5.68 -3.19 9.06
N SER A 45 4.34 -3.22 9.08
CA SER A 45 3.59 -4.09 8.16
C SER A 45 3.82 -3.69 6.69
N GLU A 46 3.82 -2.40 6.37
CA GLU A 46 4.10 -1.92 5.01
C GLU A 46 5.53 -2.24 4.56
N VAL A 47 6.51 -2.16 5.46
CA VAL A 47 7.89 -2.60 5.21
C VAL A 47 7.94 -4.09 4.86
N PHE A 48 7.16 -4.93 5.57
CA PHE A 48 7.14 -6.37 5.32
C PHE A 48 6.32 -6.76 4.09
N LEU A 49 5.28 -5.99 3.75
CA LEU A 49 4.45 -6.21 2.57
C LEU A 49 5.20 -5.99 1.25
N GLN A 50 6.33 -5.28 1.28
CA GLN A 50 7.16 -5.16 0.09
C GLN A 50 7.63 -6.53 -0.40
N ARG A 51 7.14 -6.96 -1.58
CA ARG A 51 7.48 -8.27 -2.22
C ARG A 51 7.13 -9.51 -1.37
N THR A 52 6.25 -9.37 -0.38
CA THR A 52 5.76 -10.49 0.42
C THR A 52 4.24 -10.51 0.41
N ARG A 53 3.64 -11.67 0.32
CA ARG A 53 2.18 -11.84 0.33
C ARG A 53 1.60 -11.40 1.67
N ALA A 54 0.44 -10.76 1.66
CA ALA A 54 -0.22 -10.25 2.86
C ALA A 54 -0.50 -11.36 3.88
N GLU A 55 -0.89 -12.56 3.43
CA GLU A 55 -1.16 -13.72 4.27
C GLU A 55 0.11 -14.16 5.02
N THR A 56 1.26 -14.17 4.35
CA THR A 56 2.55 -14.48 4.97
C THR A 56 2.93 -13.45 6.03
N VAL A 57 2.75 -12.16 5.71
CA VAL A 57 3.00 -11.08 6.67
C VAL A 57 2.05 -11.16 7.86
N ALA A 58 0.77 -11.50 7.64
CA ALA A 58 -0.22 -11.63 8.71
C ALA A 58 0.14 -12.70 9.75
N ILE A 59 0.75 -13.81 9.31
CA ILE A 59 1.23 -14.87 10.20
C ILE A 59 2.52 -14.45 10.92
N PHE A 60 3.40 -13.76 10.22
CA PHE A 60 4.72 -13.38 10.73
C PHE A 60 4.68 -12.19 11.70
N LEU A 61 3.90 -11.15 11.36
CA LEU A 61 3.88 -9.87 12.08
C LEU A 61 3.64 -10.00 13.59
N PRO A 62 2.68 -10.80 14.09
CA PRO A 62 2.47 -10.96 15.54
C PRO A 62 3.70 -11.50 16.27
N LYS A 63 4.44 -12.43 15.66
CA LYS A 63 5.69 -12.98 16.23
C LYS A 63 6.77 -11.90 16.30
N PHE A 64 6.89 -11.10 15.26
CA PHE A 64 7.82 -9.98 15.21
C PHE A 64 7.51 -8.93 16.28
N LEU A 65 6.24 -8.51 16.38
CA LEU A 65 5.80 -7.50 17.35
C LEU A 65 5.92 -7.97 18.80
N LYS A 66 5.81 -9.27 19.07
CA LYS A 66 6.08 -9.82 20.40
C LYS A 66 7.53 -9.61 20.84
N LYS A 67 8.49 -9.66 19.91
CA LYS A 67 9.91 -9.44 20.19
C LYS A 67 10.28 -7.94 20.14
N TYR A 68 9.70 -7.21 19.19
CA TYR A 68 10.00 -5.79 18.95
C TYR A 68 8.69 -4.99 18.85
N ALA A 69 8.12 -4.58 19.98
CA ALA A 69 6.83 -3.88 20.03
C ALA A 69 6.93 -2.36 19.76
N SER A 70 8.14 -1.83 19.57
CA SER A 70 8.35 -0.39 19.39
C SER A 70 9.67 -0.11 18.66
N TRP A 71 9.78 1.12 18.13
CA TRP A 71 11.05 1.60 17.55
C TRP A 71 12.23 1.54 18.53
N LYS A 72 11.95 1.76 19.84
CA LYS A 72 12.99 1.66 20.87
C LYS A 72 13.52 0.23 20.96
N GLN A 73 12.63 -0.75 21.11
CA GLN A 73 13.04 -2.16 21.21
C GLN A 73 13.70 -2.65 19.91
N LEU A 74 13.15 -2.27 18.75
CA LEU A 74 13.73 -2.61 17.45
C LEU A 74 15.15 -2.00 17.31
N GLY A 75 15.37 -0.82 17.84
CA GLY A 75 16.69 -0.17 17.85
C GLY A 75 17.72 -0.81 18.77
N GLU A 76 17.35 -1.76 19.62
CA GLU A 76 18.27 -2.58 20.43
C GLU A 76 18.72 -3.86 19.69
N ALA A 77 18.04 -4.23 18.59
CA ALA A 77 18.38 -5.41 17.82
C ALA A 77 19.71 -5.25 17.09
N THR A 78 20.43 -6.35 16.93
CA THR A 78 21.57 -6.43 16.01
C THR A 78 21.10 -6.73 14.59
N GLU A 79 21.95 -6.43 13.60
CA GLU A 79 21.64 -6.75 12.20
C GLU A 79 21.47 -8.25 11.98
N ILE A 80 22.29 -9.07 12.62
CA ILE A 80 22.27 -10.54 12.53
C ILE A 80 20.95 -11.07 13.08
N GLU A 81 20.52 -10.65 14.26
CA GLU A 81 19.24 -11.05 14.85
C GLU A 81 18.04 -10.72 13.95
N LEU A 82 18.07 -9.58 13.26
CA LEU A 82 17.01 -9.19 12.33
C LEU A 82 17.04 -10.05 11.06
N GLN A 83 18.22 -10.38 10.53
CA GLN A 83 18.35 -11.27 9.40
C GLN A 83 17.81 -12.67 9.72
N GLU A 84 18.20 -13.26 10.85
CA GLU A 84 17.70 -14.55 11.30
C GLU A 84 16.18 -14.57 11.49
N LEU A 85 15.65 -13.55 12.18
CA LEU A 85 14.21 -13.43 12.43
C LEU A 85 13.39 -13.29 11.15
N LEU A 86 13.91 -12.59 10.15
CA LEU A 86 13.21 -12.29 8.90
C LEU A 86 13.28 -13.42 7.86
N HIS A 87 14.02 -14.51 8.14
CA HIS A 87 14.16 -15.64 7.23
C HIS A 87 12.82 -16.18 6.68
N PRO A 88 11.73 -16.32 7.50
CA PRO A 88 10.46 -16.86 7.03
C PRO A 88 9.74 -16.00 5.98
N ILE A 89 10.06 -14.71 5.88
CA ILE A 89 9.40 -13.80 4.92
C ILE A 89 10.27 -13.47 3.70
N GLY A 90 11.44 -14.11 3.60
CA GLY A 90 12.36 -13.99 2.46
C GLY A 90 13.12 -12.66 2.37
N LEU A 91 14.08 -12.59 1.46
CA LEU A 91 14.97 -11.44 1.27
C LEU A 91 15.66 -10.99 2.57
N TYR A 92 15.85 -11.92 3.50
CA TYR A 92 16.20 -11.68 4.90
C TYR A 92 17.51 -10.90 5.06
N ASN A 93 18.54 -11.17 4.25
CA ASN A 93 19.82 -10.44 4.30
C ASN A 93 19.61 -8.95 3.99
N GLN A 94 19.02 -8.64 2.82
CA GLN A 94 18.80 -7.24 2.41
C GLN A 94 17.78 -6.55 3.31
N ARG A 95 16.69 -7.26 3.66
CA ARG A 95 15.63 -6.71 4.51
C ARG A 95 16.12 -6.48 5.93
N GLY A 96 16.87 -7.42 6.50
CA GLY A 96 17.46 -7.31 7.82
C GLY A 96 18.43 -6.12 7.93
N SER A 97 19.34 -6.01 6.97
CA SER A 97 20.28 -4.89 6.93
C SER A 97 19.57 -3.52 6.81
N ARG A 98 18.58 -3.43 5.92
CA ARG A 98 17.80 -2.19 5.75
C ARG A 98 16.95 -1.87 6.98
N LEU A 99 16.31 -2.88 7.59
CA LEU A 99 15.50 -2.72 8.79
C LEU A 99 16.37 -2.29 9.98
N TYR A 100 17.57 -2.86 10.10
CA TYR A 100 18.55 -2.43 11.10
C TYR A 100 18.89 -0.94 10.95
N LYS A 101 19.21 -0.49 9.73
CA LYS A 101 19.52 0.92 9.45
C LYS A 101 18.33 1.83 9.77
N LEU A 102 17.11 1.45 9.40
CA LEU A 102 15.88 2.16 9.78
C LEU A 102 15.74 2.26 11.30
N ALA A 103 15.92 1.14 12.00
CA ALA A 103 15.78 1.06 13.44
C ALA A 103 16.81 1.97 14.16
N GLN A 104 18.06 1.95 13.72
CA GLN A 104 19.12 2.82 14.28
C GLN A 104 18.82 4.31 14.05
N GLU A 105 18.32 4.66 12.87
CA GLU A 105 17.94 6.05 12.57
C GLU A 105 16.76 6.51 13.43
N LEU A 106 15.72 5.67 13.57
CA LEU A 106 14.58 6.01 14.43
C LEU A 106 14.94 5.97 15.94
N LYS A 107 15.89 5.14 16.35
CA LYS A 107 16.43 5.19 17.72
C LYS A 107 17.03 6.57 18.03
N LYS A 108 17.90 7.10 17.14
CA LYS A 108 18.48 8.44 17.25
C LYS A 108 17.40 9.52 17.34
N ARG A 109 16.33 9.38 16.58
CA ARG A 109 15.17 10.30 16.54
C ARG A 109 14.15 10.06 17.65
N LYS A 110 14.41 9.16 18.60
CA LYS A 110 13.48 8.78 19.69
C LYS A 110 12.10 8.31 19.13
N GLY A 111 12.11 7.59 18.01
CA GLY A 111 10.91 7.07 17.32
C GLY A 111 10.12 8.12 16.54
N ARG A 112 10.64 9.33 16.37
CA ARG A 112 9.93 10.42 15.68
C ARG A 112 10.39 10.54 14.23
N PHE A 113 9.39 10.68 13.35
CA PHE A 113 9.63 10.98 11.93
C PHE A 113 9.67 12.51 11.71
N PRO A 114 10.42 12.97 10.70
CA PRO A 114 10.35 14.35 10.24
C PRO A 114 8.93 14.70 9.74
N LYS A 115 8.63 16.00 9.67
CA LYS A 115 7.36 16.48 9.11
C LYS A 115 7.41 16.61 7.59
N GLU A 116 8.58 16.97 7.06
CA GLU A 116 8.76 17.21 5.64
C GLU A 116 9.00 15.89 4.89
N ARG A 117 8.31 15.73 3.76
CA ARG A 117 8.33 14.50 2.95
C ARG A 117 9.74 14.12 2.49
N ASN A 118 10.52 15.08 1.97
CA ASN A 118 11.89 14.86 1.53
C ASN A 118 12.78 14.29 2.64
N GLN A 119 12.64 14.80 3.86
CA GLN A 119 13.38 14.32 5.02
C GLN A 119 12.92 12.91 5.46
N VAL A 120 11.65 12.57 5.27
CA VAL A 120 11.15 11.21 5.52
C VAL A 120 11.72 10.25 4.48
N GLU A 121 11.79 10.61 3.22
CA GLU A 121 12.32 9.79 2.12
C GLU A 121 13.84 9.51 2.25
N GLU A 122 14.58 10.35 2.97
CA GLU A 122 16.00 10.14 3.31
C GLU A 122 16.23 9.05 4.37
N ILE A 123 15.20 8.72 5.17
CA ILE A 123 15.31 7.67 6.19
C ILE A 123 15.44 6.30 5.50
N PRO A 124 16.37 5.43 5.93
CA PRO A 124 16.50 4.08 5.37
C PRO A 124 15.17 3.34 5.30
N MET A 125 14.90 2.64 4.21
CA MET A 125 13.64 1.97 3.87
C MET A 125 12.43 2.87 3.60
N MET A 126 12.46 4.16 3.92
CA MET A 126 11.36 5.10 3.70
C MET A 126 11.37 5.63 2.26
N GLY A 127 11.53 4.75 1.27
CA GLY A 127 11.36 5.15 -0.13
C GLY A 127 9.92 5.60 -0.43
N GLN A 128 9.67 6.10 -1.64
CA GLN A 128 8.41 6.74 -2.05
C GLN A 128 7.14 6.01 -1.54
N TYR A 129 7.06 4.68 -1.71
CA TYR A 129 5.87 3.92 -1.30
C TYR A 129 5.66 3.95 0.23
N ILE A 130 6.70 3.68 1.03
CA ILE A 130 6.56 3.67 2.50
C ILE A 130 6.32 5.09 3.04
N THR A 131 6.89 6.11 2.40
CA THR A 131 6.60 7.50 2.74
C THR A 131 5.13 7.84 2.48
N ILE A 132 4.56 7.39 1.37
CA ILE A 132 3.13 7.54 1.08
C ILE A 132 2.27 6.79 2.12
N ALA A 133 2.67 5.58 2.51
CA ALA A 133 1.99 4.84 3.57
C ALA A 133 2.05 5.58 4.91
N TYR A 134 3.20 6.17 5.25
CA TYR A 134 3.35 7.03 6.42
C TYR A 134 2.42 8.26 6.35
N GLU A 135 2.36 8.94 5.20
CA GLU A 135 1.45 10.05 4.98
C GLU A 135 -0.02 9.64 5.20
N LEU A 136 -0.44 8.49 4.62
CA LEU A 136 -1.80 8.00 4.74
C LEU A 136 -2.15 7.57 6.16
N PHE A 137 -1.33 6.73 6.78
CA PHE A 137 -1.67 6.10 8.05
C PHE A 137 -1.36 6.96 9.27
N VAL A 138 -0.24 7.68 9.25
CA VAL A 138 0.26 8.44 10.40
C VAL A 138 -0.13 9.92 10.30
N MET A 139 0.13 10.55 9.16
CA MET A 139 -0.20 11.96 8.95
C MET A 139 -1.66 12.20 8.56
N LYS A 140 -2.44 11.12 8.30
CA LYS A 140 -3.86 11.18 7.87
C LYS A 140 -4.09 11.97 6.59
N LYS A 141 -3.08 12.01 5.71
CA LYS A 141 -3.22 12.60 4.37
C LYS A 141 -3.97 11.63 3.46
N LYS A 142 -4.64 12.18 2.45
CA LYS A 142 -5.36 11.40 1.43
C LYS A 142 -4.38 10.96 0.33
N SER A 143 -3.46 10.07 0.67
CA SER A 143 -2.37 9.63 -0.20
C SER A 143 -2.62 8.21 -0.76
N PRO A 144 -2.36 7.95 -2.07
CA PRO A 144 -2.63 6.66 -2.70
C PRO A 144 -1.52 5.65 -2.46
N LEU A 145 -1.85 4.45 -1.99
CA LEU A 145 -0.93 3.31 -1.92
C LEU A 145 -0.72 2.70 -3.33
N LEU A 146 -0.15 3.50 -4.23
CA LEU A 146 0.00 3.13 -5.63
C LEU A 146 1.08 2.06 -5.83
N ASP A 147 0.65 0.81 -5.82
CA ASP A 147 1.43 -0.38 -6.18
C ASP A 147 0.97 -0.93 -7.54
N VAL A 148 1.54 -2.06 -7.96
CA VAL A 148 1.17 -2.75 -9.20
C VAL A 148 -0.29 -3.23 -9.22
N ASN A 149 -0.92 -3.46 -8.07
CA ASN A 149 -2.29 -3.92 -7.97
C ASN A 149 -3.26 -2.75 -8.15
N MET A 150 -3.04 -1.66 -7.41
CA MET A 150 -3.79 -0.42 -7.59
C MET A 150 -3.65 0.10 -9.02
N ALA A 151 -2.42 0.16 -9.55
CA ALA A 151 -2.16 0.57 -10.93
C ALA A 151 -2.97 -0.24 -11.93
N ARG A 152 -2.90 -1.58 -11.85
CA ARG A 152 -3.66 -2.48 -12.73
C ARG A 152 -5.16 -2.21 -12.69
N LEU A 153 -5.73 -2.03 -11.50
CA LEU A 153 -7.16 -1.78 -11.35
C LEU A 153 -7.55 -0.43 -11.96
N LEU A 154 -6.80 0.63 -11.66
CA LEU A 154 -7.05 1.95 -12.21
C LEU A 154 -6.90 1.97 -13.73
N GLU A 155 -5.84 1.35 -14.27
CA GLU A 155 -5.61 1.27 -15.71
C GLU A 155 -6.68 0.49 -16.45
N ARG A 156 -7.17 -0.60 -15.89
CA ARG A 156 -8.25 -1.39 -16.49
C ARG A 156 -9.58 -0.63 -16.49
N PHE A 157 -9.84 0.13 -15.45
CA PHE A 157 -11.10 0.87 -15.34
C PHE A 157 -11.06 2.18 -16.12
N PHE A 158 -10.05 3.02 -15.92
CA PHE A 158 -9.97 4.38 -16.46
C PHE A 158 -9.13 4.52 -17.74
N GLY A 159 -8.27 3.57 -18.04
CA GLY A 159 -7.36 3.59 -19.19
C GLY A 159 -5.88 3.48 -18.79
N HIS A 160 -5.06 3.04 -19.75
CA HIS A 160 -3.66 2.74 -19.50
C HIS A 160 -2.81 3.99 -19.25
N ARG A 161 -1.79 3.83 -18.41
CA ARG A 161 -0.72 4.81 -18.22
C ARG A 161 0.06 5.02 -19.52
N LYS A 162 0.81 6.12 -19.59
CA LYS A 162 1.58 6.51 -20.77
C LYS A 162 3.03 6.00 -20.74
N THR A 163 3.59 5.78 -19.57
CA THR A 163 4.98 5.36 -19.38
C THR A 163 5.08 4.01 -18.67
N ALA A 164 6.21 3.32 -18.78
CA ALA A 164 6.42 2.04 -18.09
C ALA A 164 6.55 2.19 -16.57
N SER A 165 7.02 3.35 -16.09
CA SER A 165 7.27 3.58 -14.67
C SER A 165 6.01 4.00 -13.92
N LEU A 166 5.65 3.27 -12.87
CA LEU A 166 4.55 3.64 -11.96
C LEU A 166 4.82 4.97 -11.24
N THR A 167 6.06 5.19 -10.87
CA THR A 167 6.47 6.32 -10.03
C THR A 167 6.59 7.62 -10.81
N HIS A 168 6.80 7.55 -12.14
CA HIS A 168 7.03 8.71 -13.01
C HIS A 168 5.88 8.95 -14.00
N ASP A 169 4.82 8.13 -14.01
CA ASP A 169 3.68 8.36 -14.86
C ASP A 169 2.73 9.40 -14.23
N SER A 170 2.79 10.63 -14.72
CA SER A 170 2.00 11.75 -14.20
C SER A 170 0.49 11.53 -14.29
N TYR A 171 0.01 10.84 -15.34
CA TYR A 171 -1.40 10.51 -15.49
C TYR A 171 -1.87 9.58 -14.37
N LEU A 172 -1.15 8.47 -14.16
CA LEU A 172 -1.52 7.47 -13.17
C LEU A 172 -1.39 8.02 -11.74
N GLN A 173 -0.33 8.80 -11.47
CA GLN A 173 -0.15 9.46 -10.18
C GLN A 173 -1.31 10.42 -9.88
N ASN A 174 -1.62 11.32 -10.82
CA ASN A 174 -2.74 12.27 -10.66
C ASN A 174 -4.07 11.55 -10.48
N LEU A 175 -4.35 10.52 -11.30
CA LEU A 175 -5.56 9.70 -11.18
C LEU A 175 -5.67 9.03 -9.81
N ALA A 176 -4.59 8.43 -9.32
CA ALA A 176 -4.59 7.76 -8.03
C ALA A 176 -4.89 8.74 -6.88
N TYR A 177 -4.29 9.95 -6.89
CA TYR A 177 -4.59 10.99 -5.91
C TYR A 177 -6.05 11.45 -6.00
N ARG A 178 -6.60 11.69 -7.19
CA ARG A 178 -8.02 12.06 -7.38
C ARG A 178 -8.94 10.97 -6.82
N VAL A 179 -8.66 9.71 -7.13
CA VAL A 179 -9.47 8.57 -6.68
C VAL A 179 -9.50 8.44 -5.17
N VAL A 180 -8.39 8.64 -4.46
CA VAL A 180 -8.37 8.47 -3.00
C VAL A 180 -8.68 9.75 -2.22
N ASN A 181 -8.97 10.87 -2.88
CA ASN A 181 -9.25 12.16 -2.24
C ASN A 181 -10.67 12.23 -1.65
N ILE A 182 -10.97 11.36 -0.71
CA ILE A 182 -12.23 11.32 0.04
C ILE A 182 -11.98 11.17 1.54
N GLU A 183 -12.99 11.37 2.37
CA GLU A 183 -12.94 11.17 3.82
C GLU A 183 -12.43 9.75 4.20
N LYS A 184 -12.96 8.73 3.53
CA LYS A 184 -12.59 7.32 3.74
C LYS A 184 -11.39 6.88 2.89
N SER A 185 -10.37 7.75 2.76
CA SER A 185 -9.19 7.50 1.94
C SER A 185 -8.48 6.21 2.31
N LYS A 186 -8.29 5.96 3.60
CA LYS A 186 -7.64 4.75 4.12
C LYS A 186 -8.40 3.48 3.73
N GLU A 187 -9.69 3.46 3.98
CA GLU A 187 -10.56 2.33 3.65
C GLU A 187 -10.62 2.11 2.14
N LEU A 188 -10.66 3.18 1.33
CA LEU A 188 -10.66 3.06 -0.11
C LEU A 188 -9.34 2.52 -0.67
N ASN A 189 -8.20 2.92 -0.12
CA ASN A 189 -6.92 2.31 -0.47
C ASN A 189 -6.95 0.79 -0.24
N TRP A 190 -7.40 0.35 0.93
CA TRP A 190 -7.54 -1.09 1.22
C TRP A 190 -8.55 -1.78 0.32
N ALA A 191 -9.69 -1.13 0.03
CA ALA A 191 -10.71 -1.65 -0.89
C ALA A 191 -10.13 -1.89 -2.28
N ILE A 192 -9.38 -0.93 -2.82
CA ILE A 192 -8.71 -1.04 -4.13
C ILE A 192 -7.73 -2.22 -4.14
N LEU A 193 -6.87 -2.34 -3.13
CA LEU A 193 -5.88 -3.42 -3.05
C LEU A 193 -6.54 -4.80 -2.93
N ASP A 194 -7.60 -4.91 -2.13
CA ASP A 194 -8.34 -6.16 -1.96
C ASP A 194 -9.12 -6.54 -3.21
N TYR A 195 -9.81 -5.58 -3.83
CA TYR A 195 -10.54 -5.79 -5.07
C TYR A 195 -9.62 -6.22 -6.22
N ALA A 196 -8.44 -5.60 -6.30
CA ALA A 196 -7.42 -5.98 -7.28
C ALA A 196 -6.86 -7.39 -7.03
N SER A 197 -6.82 -7.84 -5.77
CA SER A 197 -6.35 -9.17 -5.40
C SER A 197 -7.40 -10.25 -5.61
N LEU A 198 -8.65 -9.99 -5.27
CA LEU A 198 -9.72 -10.99 -5.20
C LEU A 198 -10.58 -11.04 -6.47
N VAL A 199 -10.86 -9.90 -7.10
CA VAL A 199 -11.75 -9.76 -8.25
C VAL A 199 -10.97 -9.43 -9.52
N CYS A 200 -10.28 -8.28 -9.55
CA CYS A 200 -9.54 -7.81 -10.72
C CYS A 200 -8.12 -8.40 -10.76
N LYS A 201 -8.02 -9.73 -10.66
CA LYS A 201 -6.76 -10.47 -10.64
C LYS A 201 -5.88 -10.16 -11.85
N SER A 202 -4.56 -10.33 -11.72
CA SER A 202 -3.62 -10.12 -12.84
C SER A 202 -3.93 -11.06 -14.00
N GLN A 203 -4.11 -12.33 -13.69
CA GLN A 203 -4.58 -13.36 -14.62
C GLN A 203 -6.03 -13.70 -14.30
N LYS A 204 -6.85 -13.96 -15.34
CA LYS A 204 -8.26 -14.38 -15.26
C LYS A 204 -9.07 -13.51 -14.28
N PRO A 205 -9.21 -12.18 -14.53
CA PRO A 205 -10.06 -11.34 -13.70
C PRO A 205 -11.52 -11.80 -13.81
N ASP A 206 -12.25 -11.77 -12.69
CA ASP A 206 -13.66 -12.10 -12.63
C ASP A 206 -14.52 -10.91 -13.10
N CYS A 207 -14.58 -10.70 -14.42
CA CYS A 207 -15.33 -9.59 -14.99
C CYS A 207 -16.85 -9.81 -14.95
N THR A 208 -17.30 -11.05 -14.87
CA THR A 208 -18.73 -11.40 -14.85
C THR A 208 -19.39 -10.94 -13.56
N ASN A 209 -18.71 -11.14 -12.42
CA ASN A 209 -19.20 -10.74 -11.09
C ASN A 209 -18.64 -9.39 -10.63
N CYS A 210 -18.03 -8.62 -11.54
CA CYS A 210 -17.34 -7.38 -11.20
C CYS A 210 -18.31 -6.21 -11.06
N LEU A 211 -18.42 -5.62 -9.87
CA LEU A 211 -19.35 -4.52 -9.55
C LEU A 211 -19.08 -3.21 -10.32
N ILE A 212 -17.90 -3.09 -10.93
CA ILE A 212 -17.51 -1.92 -11.71
C ILE A 212 -17.44 -2.21 -13.22
N SER A 213 -17.87 -3.41 -13.67
CA SER A 213 -17.76 -3.82 -15.08
C SER A 213 -18.50 -2.91 -16.04
N GLY A 214 -19.67 -2.37 -15.65
CA GLY A 214 -20.52 -1.56 -16.51
C GLY A 214 -19.90 -0.24 -17.02
N LYS A 215 -18.85 0.27 -16.35
CA LYS A 215 -18.10 1.45 -16.78
C LYS A 215 -16.61 1.15 -17.03
N CYS A 216 -16.20 -0.11 -16.93
CA CYS A 216 -14.82 -0.53 -17.03
C CYS A 216 -14.35 -0.63 -18.48
N MET A 217 -13.32 0.13 -18.85
CA MET A 217 -12.76 0.10 -20.21
C MET A 217 -12.19 -1.27 -20.63
N PHE A 218 -11.72 -2.06 -19.68
CA PHE A 218 -11.18 -3.40 -19.95
C PHE A 218 -12.32 -4.40 -20.23
N SER A 219 -13.42 -4.28 -19.49
CA SER A 219 -14.61 -5.15 -19.67
C SER A 219 -15.34 -4.89 -20.97
N SER A 220 -15.42 -3.63 -21.42
CA SER A 220 -16.08 -3.23 -22.67
C SER A 220 -15.35 -3.68 -23.93
N LYS A 221 -14.12 -4.20 -23.81
CA LYS A 221 -13.33 -4.73 -24.94
C LYS A 221 -13.40 -6.26 -25.08
N LYS A 222 -14.15 -6.93 -24.21
CA LYS A 222 -14.42 -8.36 -24.27
C LYS A 222 -15.81 -8.62 -24.80
#